data_ede5dfdcd25c4ad8e130c6198e08136e
#
_entry.id   ede5dfdcd25c4ad8e130c6198e08136e
#
_cell.length_a   1.000
_cell.length_b   1.000
_cell.length_c   1.000
_cell.angle_alpha   90.00
_cell.angle_beta   90.00
_cell.angle_gamma   90.00
#
_symmetry.space_group_name_H-M   'P 1'
#
loop_
_entity.id
_entity.type
_entity.pdbx_description
1 polymer ?
#
loop_
_entity_poly.entity_id
_entity_poly.type
_entity_poly.pdbx_seq_one_letter_code
_entity_poly.pdbx_strand_id
1 'polypeptide(L)'
;MIPFFHFFIAPMVAAALTLWAAWLALAAEADADLPRSLSGQIGPTAGGWTVSRDLHVAHLALLVLAGAAAGVAVAWWAWSPAAGLMRLFLAVVLVWVLGDLVPRLLAAVAPELTLPARRAAVATLVPFQPLLRL
;
A
#
# COMPACT_ATOMS: atom_id res chain seq x y z
N MET A 1 -25.88 -16.44 0.24
CA MET A 1 -24.41 -16.42 0.08
C MET A 1 -23.87 -15.05 -0.38
N ILE A 2 -24.45 -14.41 -1.37
CA ILE A 2 -24.02 -13.10 -1.90
C ILE A 2 -23.90 -11.99 -0.84
N PRO A 3 -24.91 -11.78 0.07
CA PRO A 3 -24.80 -10.70 1.06
C PRO A 3 -23.62 -10.87 2.02
N PHE A 4 -23.29 -12.08 2.44
CA PHE A 4 -22.16 -12.33 3.35
C PHE A 4 -20.82 -11.89 2.75
N PHE A 5 -20.60 -12.15 1.46
CA PHE A 5 -19.39 -11.72 0.76
C PHE A 5 -19.22 -10.20 0.80
N HIS A 6 -20.26 -9.44 0.45
CA HIS A 6 -20.18 -7.98 0.40
C HIS A 6 -20.08 -7.33 1.77
N PHE A 7 -20.79 -7.89 2.77
CA PHE A 7 -20.81 -7.31 4.12
C PHE A 7 -19.55 -7.57 4.93
N PHE A 8 -18.93 -8.73 4.73
CA PHE A 8 -17.80 -9.15 5.57
C PHE A 8 -16.51 -9.30 4.80
N ILE A 9 -16.53 -10.04 3.69
CA ILE A 9 -15.28 -10.38 2.99
C ILE A 9 -14.71 -9.17 2.26
N ALA A 10 -15.49 -8.45 1.48
CA ALA A 10 -14.98 -7.33 0.68
C ALA A 10 -14.39 -6.20 1.55
N PRO A 11 -15.03 -5.72 2.64
CA PRO A 11 -14.40 -4.72 3.51
C PRO A 11 -13.18 -5.28 4.26
N MET A 12 -13.17 -6.55 4.67
CA MET A 12 -11.98 -7.15 5.29
C MET A 12 -10.80 -7.24 4.32
N VAL A 13 -11.05 -7.62 3.07
CA VAL A 13 -10.03 -7.64 2.01
C VAL A 13 -9.52 -6.22 1.75
N ALA A 14 -10.40 -5.23 1.64
CA ALA A 14 -10.01 -3.83 1.47
C ALA A 14 -9.13 -3.35 2.63
N ALA A 15 -9.49 -3.64 3.87
CA ALA A 15 -8.72 -3.28 5.05
C ALA A 15 -7.34 -3.97 5.07
N ALA A 16 -7.27 -5.26 4.78
CA ALA A 16 -6.03 -6.03 4.74
C ALA A 16 -5.08 -5.48 3.65
N LEU A 17 -5.59 -5.20 2.45
CA LEU A 17 -4.80 -4.63 1.36
C LEU A 17 -4.33 -3.21 1.69
N THR A 18 -5.16 -2.40 2.36
CA THR A 18 -4.79 -1.05 2.79
C THR A 18 -3.67 -1.09 3.83
N LEU A 19 -3.77 -1.99 4.82
CA LEU A 19 -2.71 -2.18 5.82
C LEU A 19 -1.41 -2.67 5.18
N TRP A 20 -1.49 -3.56 4.23
CA TRP A 20 -0.31 -4.02 3.49
C TRP A 20 0.30 -2.90 2.64
N ALA A 21 -0.51 -2.10 1.95
CA ALA A 21 -0.05 -0.91 1.23
C ALA A 21 0.63 0.09 2.17
N ALA A 22 0.05 0.36 3.34
CA ALA A 22 0.61 1.22 4.38
C ALA A 22 1.98 0.73 4.86
N TRP A 23 2.12 -0.58 5.04
CA TRP A 23 3.39 -1.21 5.41
C TRP A 23 4.47 -1.03 4.35
N LEU A 24 4.13 -1.19 3.06
CA LEU A 24 5.06 -0.98 1.96
C LEU A 24 5.43 0.50 1.79
N ALA A 25 4.49 1.43 2.02
CA ALA A 25 4.77 2.86 2.01
C ALA A 25 5.78 3.24 3.09
N LEU A 26 5.58 2.76 4.33
CA LEU A 26 6.51 2.96 5.43
C LEU A 26 7.91 2.39 5.12
N ALA A 27 7.95 1.21 4.50
CA ALA A 27 9.20 0.56 4.10
C ALA A 27 9.95 1.33 2.99
N ALA A 28 9.23 1.95 2.07
CA ALA A 28 9.82 2.73 0.98
C ALA A 28 10.48 4.02 1.47
N GLU A 29 9.95 4.63 2.54
CA GLU A 29 10.56 5.84 3.14
C GLU A 29 11.92 5.56 3.79
N ALA A 30 12.21 4.32 4.18
CA ALA A 30 13.52 3.94 4.73
C ALA A 30 14.66 4.16 3.72
N ASP A 31 14.38 4.15 2.41
CA ASP A 31 15.39 4.38 1.37
C ASP A 31 15.62 5.88 1.11
N ALA A 32 14.65 6.74 1.42
CA ALA A 32 14.75 8.18 1.24
C ALA A 32 15.69 8.83 2.26
N ASP A 33 15.79 8.26 3.47
CA ASP A 33 16.58 8.78 4.57
C ASP A 33 18.04 8.29 4.59
N LEU A 34 18.42 7.35 3.71
CA LEU A 34 19.79 6.90 3.59
C LEU A 34 20.67 8.03 3.04
N PRO A 35 21.70 8.50 3.77
CA PRO A 35 22.61 9.53 3.28
C PRO A 35 23.23 9.08 1.96
N ARG A 36 23.18 9.95 0.94
CA ARG A 36 23.79 9.69 -0.39
C ARG A 36 25.26 9.31 -0.32
N SER A 37 25.94 9.65 0.81
CA SER A 37 27.31 9.26 1.11
C SER A 37 27.50 7.75 1.35
N LEU A 38 26.47 7.05 1.84
CA LEU A 38 26.54 5.58 2.03
C LEU A 38 26.13 4.81 0.76
N SER A 39 25.35 5.40 -0.14
CA SER A 39 24.99 4.76 -1.41
C SER A 39 26.18 4.60 -2.37
N GLY A 40 27.26 5.40 -2.19
CA GLY A 40 28.49 5.28 -2.96
C GLY A 40 29.46 4.23 -2.44
N GLN A 41 29.33 3.81 -1.16
CA GLN A 41 30.19 2.77 -0.56
C GLN A 41 29.63 1.34 -0.70
N ILE A 42 28.32 1.24 -0.82
CA ILE A 42 27.68 -0.01 -1.26
C ILE A 42 27.78 0.05 -2.78
N GLY A 43 28.81 -0.59 -3.35
CA GLY A 43 29.05 -0.61 -4.81
C GLY A 43 27.75 -0.87 -5.58
N PRO A 44 27.73 -0.68 -6.93
CA PRO A 44 26.54 -0.86 -7.74
C PRO A 44 26.11 -2.33 -7.77
N THR A 45 25.84 -2.89 -6.61
CA THR A 45 25.06 -4.10 -6.49
C THR A 45 23.68 -3.68 -6.98
N ALA A 46 23.37 -4.14 -8.18
CA ALA A 46 22.18 -3.86 -8.96
C ALA A 46 20.84 -4.06 -8.24
N GLY A 47 20.85 -4.24 -6.91
CA GLY A 47 19.70 -4.50 -6.06
C GLY A 47 19.09 -3.30 -5.36
N GLY A 48 19.84 -2.23 -5.07
CA GLY A 48 19.31 -1.13 -4.24
C GLY A 48 18.25 -0.28 -4.94
N TRP A 49 18.49 0.05 -6.21
CA TRP A 49 17.55 0.83 -7.03
C TRP A 49 16.32 0.04 -7.45
N THR A 50 16.47 -1.26 -7.69
CA THR A 50 15.36 -2.15 -8.02
C THR A 50 14.41 -2.32 -6.84
N VAL A 51 14.92 -2.51 -5.62
CA VAL A 51 14.09 -2.74 -4.43
C VAL A 51 13.20 -1.53 -4.12
N SER A 52 13.70 -0.30 -4.20
CA SER A 52 12.89 0.90 -3.97
C SER A 52 11.80 1.05 -5.02
N ARG A 53 12.12 0.85 -6.30
CA ARG A 53 11.14 0.86 -7.39
C ARG A 53 10.09 -0.23 -7.19
N ASP A 54 10.52 -1.43 -6.83
CA ASP A 54 9.66 -2.58 -6.64
C ASP A 54 8.68 -2.37 -5.48
N LEU A 55 9.15 -1.79 -4.37
CA LEU A 55 8.29 -1.39 -3.26
C LEU A 55 7.22 -0.37 -3.69
N HIS A 56 7.60 0.63 -4.49
CA HIS A 56 6.67 1.63 -4.99
C HIS A 56 5.61 1.04 -5.92
N VAL A 57 6.02 0.18 -6.86
CA VAL A 57 5.10 -0.48 -7.80
C VAL A 57 4.13 -1.40 -7.05
N ALA A 58 4.64 -2.20 -6.10
CA ALA A 58 3.81 -3.07 -5.29
C ALA A 58 2.83 -2.27 -4.41
N HIS A 59 3.29 -1.15 -3.81
CA HIS A 59 2.45 -0.25 -3.04
C HIS A 59 1.30 0.33 -3.88
N LEU A 60 1.59 0.87 -5.07
CA LEU A 60 0.56 1.40 -5.97
C LEU A 60 -0.44 0.31 -6.41
N ALA A 61 0.05 -0.89 -6.74
CA ALA A 61 -0.82 -2.01 -7.09
C ALA A 61 -1.76 -2.38 -5.93
N LEU A 62 -1.26 -2.40 -4.70
CA LEU A 62 -2.08 -2.67 -3.51
C LEU A 62 -3.11 -1.58 -3.24
N LEU A 63 -2.76 -0.30 -3.44
CA LEU A 63 -3.73 0.80 -3.31
C LEU A 63 -4.87 0.68 -4.32
N VAL A 64 -4.54 0.33 -5.57
CA VAL A 64 -5.56 0.10 -6.61
C VAL A 64 -6.47 -1.07 -6.25
N LEU A 65 -5.89 -2.19 -5.81
CA LEU A 65 -6.66 -3.37 -5.39
C LEU A 65 -7.51 -3.09 -4.14
N ALA A 66 -6.97 -2.36 -3.17
CA ALA A 66 -7.70 -1.94 -1.97
C ALA A 66 -8.88 -1.02 -2.33
N GLY A 67 -8.65 -0.06 -3.23
CA GLY A 67 -9.70 0.83 -3.74
C GLY A 67 -10.80 0.06 -4.49
N ALA A 68 -10.42 -0.91 -5.32
CA ALA A 68 -11.37 -1.78 -6.02
C ALA A 68 -12.20 -2.62 -5.04
N ALA A 69 -11.57 -3.24 -4.04
CA ALA A 69 -12.26 -4.01 -3.01
C ALA A 69 -13.20 -3.14 -2.16
N ALA A 70 -12.78 -1.92 -1.79
CA ALA A 70 -13.61 -0.94 -1.11
C ALA A 70 -14.80 -0.51 -1.98
N GLY A 71 -14.58 -0.31 -3.30
CA GLY A 71 -15.63 -0.02 -4.27
C GLY A 71 -16.69 -1.12 -4.33
N VAL A 72 -16.27 -2.40 -4.38
CA VAL A 72 -17.18 -3.55 -4.34
C VAL A 72 -17.97 -3.57 -3.03
N ALA A 73 -17.32 -3.32 -1.89
CA ALA A 73 -18.01 -3.28 -0.60
C ALA A 73 -19.07 -2.19 -0.54
N VAL A 74 -18.78 -1.01 -1.09
CA VAL A 74 -19.68 0.17 -1.03
C VAL A 74 -20.80 0.08 -2.05
N ALA A 75 -20.55 -0.48 -3.25
CA ALA A 75 -21.54 -0.57 -4.32
C ALA A 75 -22.85 -1.26 -3.89
N TRP A 76 -22.74 -2.22 -2.98
CA TRP A 76 -23.90 -2.96 -2.46
C TRP A 76 -24.76 -2.16 -1.48
N TRP A 77 -24.22 -1.09 -0.87
CA TRP A 77 -24.91 -0.28 0.13
C TRP A 77 -25.53 0.99 -0.45
N ALA A 78 -25.49 1.16 -1.74
CA ALA A 78 -26.00 2.37 -2.40
C ALA A 78 -27.51 2.33 -2.56
N TRP A 79 -28.24 3.21 -1.86
CA TRP A 79 -29.69 3.39 -1.98
C TRP A 79 -30.06 4.33 -3.12
N SER A 80 -29.09 5.13 -3.60
CA SER A 80 -29.23 6.00 -4.76
C SER A 80 -27.87 6.20 -5.43
N PRO A 81 -27.82 6.55 -6.73
CA PRO A 81 -26.56 6.79 -7.44
C PRO A 81 -25.69 7.86 -6.78
N ALA A 82 -26.28 8.95 -6.31
CA ALA A 82 -25.56 10.04 -5.65
C ALA A 82 -24.93 9.59 -4.32
N ALA A 83 -25.69 8.85 -3.50
CA ALA A 83 -25.18 8.28 -2.25
C ALA A 83 -24.07 7.24 -2.51
N GLY A 84 -24.18 6.46 -3.60
CA GLY A 84 -23.18 5.50 -4.02
C GLY A 84 -21.86 6.19 -4.38
N LEU A 85 -21.91 7.24 -5.18
CA LEU A 85 -20.74 8.02 -5.58
C LEU A 85 -20.05 8.67 -4.37
N MET A 86 -20.82 9.26 -3.46
CA MET A 86 -20.27 9.88 -2.24
C MET A 86 -19.55 8.85 -1.38
N ARG A 87 -20.16 7.68 -1.15
CA ARG A 87 -19.55 6.60 -0.36
C ARG A 87 -18.31 6.04 -1.02
N LEU A 88 -18.34 5.85 -2.35
CA LEU A 88 -17.18 5.42 -3.11
C LEU A 88 -16.04 6.43 -2.98
N PHE A 89 -16.32 7.71 -3.13
CA PHE A 89 -15.33 8.77 -2.94
C PHE A 89 -14.71 8.74 -1.55
N LEU A 90 -15.54 8.65 -0.51
CA LEU A 90 -15.06 8.57 0.88
C LEU A 90 -14.22 7.30 1.12
N ALA A 91 -14.63 6.16 0.57
CA ALA A 91 -13.88 4.91 0.70
C ALA A 91 -12.51 5.01 0.02
N VAL A 92 -12.44 5.57 -1.19
CA VAL A 92 -11.17 5.77 -1.92
C VAL A 92 -10.26 6.74 -1.17
N VAL A 93 -10.79 7.86 -0.68
CA VAL A 93 -10.03 8.82 0.14
C VAL A 93 -9.51 8.16 1.41
N LEU A 94 -10.31 7.36 2.08
CA LEU A 94 -9.91 6.64 3.29
C LEU A 94 -8.78 5.65 3.01
N VAL A 95 -8.90 4.86 1.94
CA VAL A 95 -7.84 3.93 1.49
C VAL A 95 -6.54 4.69 1.20
N TRP A 96 -6.63 5.81 0.49
CA TRP A 96 -5.45 6.63 0.18
C TRP A 96 -4.82 7.24 1.43
N VAL A 97 -5.62 7.83 2.32
CA VAL A 97 -5.13 8.44 3.57
C VAL A 97 -4.46 7.39 4.45
N LEU A 98 -5.10 6.24 4.68
CA LEU A 98 -4.56 5.19 5.55
C LEU A 98 -3.42 4.40 4.89
N GLY A 99 -3.49 4.19 3.58
CA GLY A 99 -2.53 3.37 2.84
C GLY A 99 -1.27 4.12 2.37
N ASP A 100 -1.33 5.44 2.24
CA ASP A 100 -0.21 6.25 1.73
C ASP A 100 0.14 7.43 2.65
N LEU A 101 -0.79 8.30 2.97
CA LEU A 101 -0.51 9.53 3.71
C LEU A 101 -0.06 9.27 5.16
N VAL A 102 -0.81 8.47 5.90
CA VAL A 102 -0.51 8.16 7.31
C VAL A 102 0.85 7.47 7.47
N PRO A 103 1.23 6.46 6.68
CA PRO A 103 2.55 5.84 6.78
C PRO A 103 3.70 6.81 6.52
N ARG A 104 3.56 7.72 5.55
CA ARG A 104 4.58 8.76 5.28
C ARG A 104 4.73 9.73 6.43
N LEU A 105 3.61 10.15 7.04
CA LEU A 105 3.65 10.97 8.25
C LEU A 105 4.29 10.24 9.43
N LEU A 106 3.99 8.94 9.59
CA LEU A 106 4.63 8.11 10.61
C LEU A 106 6.14 7.98 10.39
N ALA A 107 6.58 7.79 9.14
CA ALA A 107 8.00 7.75 8.82
C ALA A 107 8.70 9.08 9.18
N ALA A 108 8.04 10.22 8.97
CA ALA A 108 8.57 11.53 9.30
C ALA A 108 8.67 11.78 10.82
N VAL A 109 7.74 11.22 11.61
CA VAL A 109 7.68 11.42 13.08
C VAL A 109 8.47 10.35 13.83
N ALA A 110 8.51 9.13 13.31
CA ALA A 110 9.13 7.96 13.93
C ALA A 110 9.98 7.18 12.92
N PRO A 111 11.11 7.75 12.46
CA PRO A 111 11.95 7.13 11.42
C PRO A 111 12.52 5.77 11.83
N GLU A 112 12.63 5.49 13.13
CA GLU A 112 13.08 4.20 13.66
C GLU A 112 12.18 3.02 13.25
N LEU A 113 10.93 3.27 12.86
CA LEU A 113 9.99 2.24 12.40
C LEU A 113 10.24 1.82 10.95
N THR A 114 10.95 2.63 10.17
CA THR A 114 11.12 2.38 8.72
C THR A 114 12.04 1.19 8.42
N LEU A 115 13.15 1.04 9.16
CA LEU A 115 14.10 -0.04 8.93
C LEU A 115 13.53 -1.45 9.20
N PRO A 116 12.86 -1.72 10.34
CA PRO A 116 12.22 -3.02 10.56
C PRO A 116 11.09 -3.27 9.57
N ALA A 117 10.32 -2.23 9.21
CA ALA A 117 9.29 -2.31 8.19
C ALA A 117 9.86 -2.75 6.83
N ARG A 118 11.00 -2.19 6.41
CA ARG A 118 11.67 -2.55 5.15
C ARG A 118 12.09 -4.02 5.11
N ARG A 119 12.71 -4.52 6.19
CA ARG A 119 13.16 -5.92 6.23
C ARG A 119 12.01 -6.90 6.05
N ALA A 120 10.88 -6.66 6.70
CA ALA A 120 9.71 -7.50 6.57
C ALA A 120 9.00 -7.29 5.22
N ALA A 121 8.93 -6.06 4.70
CA ALA A 121 8.28 -5.74 3.43
C ALA A 121 8.93 -6.42 2.24
N VAL A 122 10.27 -6.50 2.18
CA VAL A 122 10.99 -7.21 1.11
C VAL A 122 10.54 -8.67 0.99
N ALA A 123 10.30 -9.34 2.11
CA ALA A 123 9.80 -10.71 2.11
C ALA A 123 8.38 -10.84 1.49
N THR A 124 7.58 -9.76 1.55
CA THR A 124 6.21 -9.74 1.00
C THR A 124 6.13 -9.39 -0.48
N LEU A 125 7.27 -9.05 -1.13
CA LEU A 125 7.31 -8.74 -2.57
C LEU A 125 7.22 -9.98 -3.47
N VAL A 126 7.39 -11.17 -2.93
CA VAL A 126 7.38 -12.43 -3.70
C VAL A 126 6.15 -12.56 -4.62
N PRO A 127 4.91 -12.31 -4.19
CA PRO A 127 3.74 -12.42 -5.05
C PRO A 127 3.69 -11.38 -6.17
N PHE A 128 4.45 -10.29 -6.08
CA PHE A 128 4.53 -9.24 -7.09
C PHE A 128 5.65 -9.47 -8.13
N GLN A 129 6.51 -10.48 -7.93
CA GLN A 129 7.61 -10.76 -8.85
C GLN A 129 7.22 -10.84 -10.32
N PRO A 130 6.11 -11.49 -10.72
CA PRO A 130 5.71 -11.53 -12.13
C PRO A 130 5.37 -10.14 -12.69
N LEU A 131 4.82 -9.25 -11.88
CA LEU A 131 4.51 -7.87 -12.26
C LEU A 131 5.77 -6.99 -12.32
N LEU A 132 6.73 -7.25 -11.44
CA LEU A 132 7.97 -6.46 -11.32
C LEU A 132 8.99 -6.77 -12.41
N ARG A 133 8.84 -7.92 -13.10
CA ARG A 133 9.71 -8.34 -14.21
C ARG A 133 9.23 -7.89 -15.59
N LEU A 134 8.06 -7.25 -15.67
CA LEU A 134 7.55 -6.62 -16.89
C LEU A 134 8.17 -5.23 -17.06
#